data_0bed8573ce8285e0d711b536097caef8
#
_entry.id   0bed8573ce8285e0d711b536097caef8
#
_cell.length_a   1.000
_cell.length_b   1.000
_cell.length_c   1.000
_cell.angle_alpha   90.00
_cell.angle_beta   90.00
_cell.angle_gamma   90.00
#
_symmetry.space_group_name_H-M   'P 1'
#
loop_
_entity.id
_entity.type
_entity.pdbx_description
1 polymer ?
#
loop_
_entity_poly.entity_id
_entity_poly.type
_entity_poly.pdbx_seq_one_letter_code
_entity_poly.pdbx_strand_id
1 'polypeptide(L)'
;MEWAKETLQKPMWKEEIKNREAKGQVAKKMAERVQDGDIIGFGSGSTSYLTAIEIAKKVQTEHLNIIAIPTSYEIKMLCTYLGIPTATLEEKKPDWCFDGADEVDHDNWMIKGRGAAMFNEKLNIKCSNKTYILVDKSKIVNKLGSKFPVPVECTPKAINLVKEEIYKQGAKNVELRLALKKDGPVITENGNIILDAWFDNIDETLERRLKNITGVIETGLFIGYNVEIVAQ
;
A
#
# COMPACT_ATOMS: atom_id res chain seq x y z
N MET A 1 -1.11 -26.39 7.27
CA MET A 1 -0.09 -25.33 7.00
C MET A 1 1.38 -25.80 7.15
N GLU A 2 1.65 -27.03 7.47
CA GLU A 2 3.04 -27.55 7.56
C GLU A 2 3.78 -27.45 6.23
N TRP A 3 3.19 -27.87 5.13
CA TRP A 3 3.81 -27.79 3.80
C TRP A 3 4.30 -26.38 3.43
N ALA A 4 3.54 -25.34 3.76
CA ALA A 4 3.92 -23.96 3.47
C ALA A 4 5.14 -23.49 4.29
N LYS A 5 5.31 -23.98 5.53
CA LYS A 5 6.48 -23.64 6.37
C LYS A 5 7.76 -24.34 5.90
N GLU A 6 7.65 -25.51 5.32
CA GLU A 6 8.79 -26.27 4.82
C GLU A 6 9.31 -25.76 3.47
N THR A 7 8.41 -25.20 2.64
CA THR A 7 8.74 -24.82 1.25
C THR A 7 8.96 -23.33 1.05
N LEU A 8 8.35 -22.47 1.85
CA LEU A 8 8.57 -21.02 1.77
C LEU A 8 9.80 -20.63 2.59
N GLN A 9 10.80 -20.07 1.90
CA GLN A 9 11.85 -19.34 2.59
C GLN A 9 11.22 -18.16 3.31
N LYS A 10 11.73 -17.83 4.51
CA LYS A 10 11.27 -16.63 5.24
C LYS A 10 11.28 -15.43 4.30
N PRO A 11 10.14 -14.79 4.04
CA PRO A 11 10.09 -13.56 3.27
C PRO A 11 10.96 -12.52 3.97
N MET A 12 12.06 -12.15 3.35
CA MET A 12 12.97 -11.15 3.90
C MET A 12 12.77 -9.84 3.16
N TRP A 13 12.73 -8.75 3.90
CA TRP A 13 12.85 -7.44 3.28
C TRP A 13 14.25 -7.32 2.66
N LYS A 14 14.34 -7.04 1.35
CA LYS A 14 15.58 -7.10 0.58
C LYS A 14 16.60 -6.02 0.93
N GLU A 15 16.12 -4.90 1.46
CA GLU A 15 16.93 -3.74 1.82
C GLU A 15 16.87 -3.51 3.33
N GLU A 16 17.81 -2.74 3.85
CA GLU A 16 17.70 -2.25 5.20
C GLU A 16 16.46 -1.36 5.34
N ILE A 17 15.63 -1.67 6.33
CA ILE A 17 14.43 -0.88 6.60
C ILE A 17 14.86 0.45 7.25
N LYS A 18 14.77 1.54 6.50
CA LYS A 18 15.01 2.88 7.01
C LYS A 18 14.06 3.19 8.17
N ASN A 19 14.55 3.89 9.21
CA ASN A 19 13.79 4.25 10.40
C ASN A 19 13.13 3.03 11.08
N ARG A 20 13.84 1.89 11.11
CA ARG A 20 13.31 0.60 11.58
C ARG A 20 12.75 0.67 13.00
N GLU A 21 13.41 1.41 13.90
CA GLU A 21 12.96 1.55 15.28
C GLU A 21 11.61 2.25 15.37
N ALA A 22 11.47 3.44 14.78
CA ALA A 22 10.21 4.19 14.75
C ALA A 22 9.07 3.36 14.13
N LYS A 23 9.32 2.72 12.98
CA LYS A 23 8.35 1.82 12.34
C LYS A 23 7.99 0.62 13.22
N GLY A 24 8.96 0.07 13.96
CA GLY A 24 8.73 -1.02 14.90
C GLY A 24 7.84 -0.61 16.08
N GLN A 25 7.98 0.61 16.58
CA GLN A 25 7.12 1.16 17.63
C GLN A 25 5.68 1.33 17.13
N VAL A 26 5.49 1.89 15.92
CA VAL A 26 4.17 1.99 15.29
C VAL A 26 3.56 0.60 15.07
N ALA A 27 4.36 -0.37 14.60
CA ALA A 27 3.92 -1.75 14.38
C ALA A 27 3.41 -2.41 15.66
N LYS A 28 4.14 -2.28 16.79
CA LYS A 28 3.72 -2.80 18.09
C LYS A 28 2.42 -2.18 18.57
N LYS A 29 2.32 -0.84 18.50
CA LYS A 29 1.09 -0.12 18.86
C LYS A 29 -0.11 -0.55 18.03
N MET A 30 0.10 -0.86 16.75
CA MET A 30 -0.97 -1.36 15.88
C MET A 30 -1.37 -2.79 16.25
N ALA A 31 -0.40 -3.66 16.55
CA ALA A 31 -0.69 -5.04 16.97
C ALA A 31 -1.54 -5.11 18.25
N GLU A 32 -1.40 -4.14 19.18
CA GLU A 32 -2.23 -4.08 20.39
C GLU A 32 -3.73 -3.98 20.12
N ARG A 33 -4.13 -3.45 18.96
CA ARG A 33 -5.55 -3.27 18.57
C ARG A 33 -6.23 -4.55 18.11
N VAL A 34 -5.47 -5.57 17.74
CA VAL A 34 -6.00 -6.84 17.21
C VAL A 34 -6.83 -7.56 18.26
N GLN A 35 -8.02 -7.98 17.87
CA GLN A 35 -8.95 -8.76 18.69
C GLN A 35 -9.24 -10.13 18.05
N ASP A 36 -9.74 -11.07 18.85
CA ASP A 36 -10.16 -12.36 18.33
C ASP A 36 -11.35 -12.22 17.38
N GLY A 37 -11.29 -12.90 16.24
CA GLY A 37 -12.30 -12.84 15.20
C GLY A 37 -12.10 -11.73 14.16
N ASP A 38 -11.12 -10.82 14.32
CA ASP A 38 -10.90 -9.71 13.39
C ASP A 38 -10.60 -10.19 11.96
N ILE A 39 -11.22 -9.52 11.00
CA ILE A 39 -10.86 -9.57 9.58
C ILE A 39 -10.14 -8.26 9.25
N ILE A 40 -8.86 -8.34 8.92
CA ILE A 40 -7.98 -7.18 8.85
C ILE A 40 -7.40 -7.01 7.45
N GLY A 41 -7.55 -5.83 6.86
CA GLY A 41 -6.83 -5.45 5.64
C GLY A 41 -5.35 -5.19 5.94
N PHE A 42 -4.47 -5.97 5.36
CA PHE A 42 -3.02 -5.86 5.53
C PHE A 42 -2.43 -5.11 4.34
N GLY A 43 -1.96 -3.89 4.59
CA GLY A 43 -1.27 -3.06 3.61
C GLY A 43 0.12 -3.56 3.23
N SER A 44 0.73 -2.91 2.26
CA SER A 44 2.06 -3.24 1.72
C SER A 44 3.16 -2.30 2.22
N GLY A 45 4.42 -2.69 1.98
CA GLY A 45 5.59 -1.88 2.32
C GLY A 45 6.18 -2.15 3.71
N SER A 46 7.31 -1.49 4.01
CA SER A 46 8.17 -1.85 5.15
C SER A 46 7.53 -1.71 6.53
N THR A 47 6.66 -0.72 6.73
CA THR A 47 5.94 -0.55 8.00
C THR A 47 4.88 -1.64 8.16
N SER A 48 4.12 -1.91 7.10
CA SER A 48 3.11 -2.98 7.09
C SER A 48 3.75 -4.36 7.26
N TYR A 49 4.92 -4.60 6.66
CA TYR A 49 5.71 -5.81 6.86
C TYR A 49 6.06 -6.03 8.36
N LEU A 50 6.56 -4.99 9.03
CA LEU A 50 6.86 -5.07 10.47
C LEU A 50 5.59 -5.25 11.29
N THR A 51 4.50 -4.60 10.92
CA THR A 51 3.20 -4.71 11.60
C THR A 51 2.65 -6.14 11.50
N ALA A 52 2.72 -6.77 10.33
CA ALA A 52 2.31 -8.16 10.17
C ALA A 52 3.09 -9.12 11.09
N ILE A 53 4.40 -8.87 11.29
CA ILE A 53 5.23 -9.65 12.21
C ILE A 53 4.78 -9.46 13.67
N GLU A 54 4.52 -8.23 14.10
CA GLU A 54 4.08 -7.96 15.48
C GLU A 54 2.66 -8.52 15.73
N ILE A 55 1.76 -8.42 14.75
CA ILE A 55 0.43 -9.04 14.80
C ILE A 55 0.55 -10.55 14.96
N ALA A 56 1.40 -11.19 14.16
CA ALA A 56 1.59 -12.65 14.25
C ALA A 56 2.09 -13.10 15.63
N LYS A 57 3.00 -12.33 16.25
CA LYS A 57 3.46 -12.60 17.61
C LYS A 57 2.30 -12.56 18.61
N LYS A 58 1.46 -11.52 18.56
CA LYS A 58 0.30 -11.39 19.43
C LYS A 58 -0.69 -12.53 19.21
N VAL A 59 -1.04 -12.80 17.95
CA VAL A 59 -1.95 -13.90 17.57
C VAL A 59 -1.48 -15.25 18.13
N GLN A 60 -0.19 -15.54 18.05
CA GLN A 60 0.39 -16.77 18.58
C GLN A 60 0.40 -16.82 20.11
N THR A 61 0.74 -15.70 20.77
CA THR A 61 0.85 -15.62 22.22
C THR A 61 -0.51 -15.65 22.91
N GLU A 62 -1.50 -14.98 22.32
CA GLU A 62 -2.85 -14.85 22.90
C GLU A 62 -3.84 -15.85 22.29
N HIS A 63 -3.39 -16.73 21.39
CA HIS A 63 -4.21 -17.73 20.68
C HIS A 63 -5.43 -17.14 19.95
N LEU A 64 -5.24 -15.97 19.30
CA LEU A 64 -6.30 -15.29 18.56
C LEU A 64 -6.54 -15.94 17.21
N ASN A 65 -7.78 -15.86 16.73
CA ASN A 65 -8.18 -16.27 15.38
C ASN A 65 -8.46 -15.00 14.56
N ILE A 66 -7.64 -14.72 13.58
CA ILE A 66 -7.83 -13.59 12.68
C ILE A 66 -7.74 -14.03 11.22
N ILE A 67 -8.24 -13.19 10.32
CA ILE A 67 -8.09 -13.39 8.88
C ILE A 67 -7.48 -12.11 8.28
N ALA A 68 -6.40 -12.25 7.52
CA ALA A 68 -5.79 -11.13 6.79
C ALA A 68 -6.33 -11.04 5.36
N ILE A 69 -6.55 -9.80 4.89
CA ILE A 69 -6.80 -9.49 3.48
C ILE A 69 -5.60 -8.69 2.96
N PRO A 70 -4.60 -9.36 2.35
CA PRO A 70 -3.37 -8.73 1.91
C PRO A 70 -3.56 -7.93 0.63
N THR A 71 -2.87 -6.78 0.53
CA THR A 71 -2.89 -5.93 -0.66
C THR A 71 -1.87 -6.33 -1.73
N SER A 72 -0.92 -7.21 -1.40
CA SER A 72 0.11 -7.67 -2.33
C SER A 72 0.49 -9.13 -2.09
N TYR A 73 1.11 -9.76 -3.09
CA TYR A 73 1.69 -11.10 -2.94
C TYR A 73 2.80 -11.15 -1.89
N GLU A 74 3.58 -10.08 -1.75
CA GLU A 74 4.61 -9.97 -0.70
C GLU A 74 3.98 -10.19 0.67
N ILE A 75 2.92 -9.46 1.00
CA ILE A 75 2.23 -9.57 2.29
C ILE A 75 1.47 -10.89 2.41
N LYS A 76 0.88 -11.40 1.33
CA LYS A 76 0.23 -12.72 1.31
C LYS A 76 1.22 -13.83 1.66
N MET A 77 2.39 -13.83 1.04
CA MET A 77 3.46 -14.80 1.34
C MET A 77 3.96 -14.67 2.78
N LEU A 78 4.10 -13.44 3.28
CA LEU A 78 4.46 -13.19 4.67
C LEU A 78 3.40 -13.75 5.63
N CYS A 79 2.12 -13.49 5.40
CA CYS A 79 1.02 -14.04 6.21
C CYS A 79 1.07 -15.58 6.22
N THR A 80 1.25 -16.20 5.06
CA THR A 80 1.38 -17.66 4.94
C THR A 80 2.55 -18.20 5.77
N TYR A 81 3.72 -17.55 5.67
CA TYR A 81 4.90 -17.92 6.45
C TYR A 81 4.67 -17.77 7.96
N LEU A 82 3.99 -16.71 8.38
CA LEU A 82 3.67 -16.43 9.78
C LEU A 82 2.51 -17.29 10.33
N GLY A 83 1.83 -18.05 9.46
CA GLY A 83 0.69 -18.88 9.85
C GLY A 83 -0.62 -18.12 10.05
N ILE A 84 -0.73 -16.90 9.50
CA ILE A 84 -1.96 -16.12 9.51
C ILE A 84 -2.81 -16.53 8.30
N PRO A 85 -4.06 -17.01 8.49
CA PRO A 85 -4.98 -17.28 7.40
C PRO A 85 -5.26 -16.03 6.56
N THR A 86 -5.39 -16.21 5.25
CA THR A 86 -5.73 -15.12 4.34
C THR A 86 -7.04 -15.36 3.61
N ALA A 87 -7.75 -14.30 3.27
CA ALA A 87 -8.91 -14.28 2.38
C ALA A 87 -8.74 -13.17 1.33
N THR A 88 -9.65 -13.14 0.38
CA THR A 88 -9.78 -12.06 -0.62
C THR A 88 -10.99 -11.18 -0.30
N LEU A 89 -11.08 -10.01 -0.95
CA LEU A 89 -12.23 -9.12 -0.80
C LEU A 89 -13.53 -9.69 -1.38
N GLU A 90 -13.42 -10.66 -2.30
CA GLU A 90 -14.57 -11.40 -2.83
C GLU A 90 -15.17 -12.37 -1.80
N GLU A 91 -14.36 -12.79 -0.83
CA GLU A 91 -14.77 -13.75 0.19
C GLU A 91 -15.19 -13.07 1.50
N LYS A 92 -14.48 -11.99 1.88
CA LYS A 92 -14.67 -11.33 3.18
C LYS A 92 -14.44 -9.83 3.10
N LYS A 93 -15.21 -9.08 3.89
CA LYS A 93 -15.04 -7.63 4.10
C LYS A 93 -14.15 -7.41 5.34
N PRO A 94 -13.12 -6.55 5.27
CA PRO A 94 -12.32 -6.22 6.44
C PRO A 94 -13.10 -5.37 7.45
N ASP A 95 -12.94 -5.64 8.74
CA ASP A 95 -13.45 -4.81 9.83
C ASP A 95 -12.68 -3.50 9.89
N TRP A 96 -11.37 -3.60 9.75
CA TRP A 96 -10.45 -2.47 9.68
C TRP A 96 -9.22 -2.83 8.84
N CYS A 97 -8.46 -1.82 8.45
CA CYS A 97 -7.21 -2.04 7.74
C CYS A 97 -6.10 -1.12 8.24
N PHE A 98 -4.88 -1.51 7.98
CA PHE A 98 -3.70 -0.67 8.15
C PHE A 98 -2.85 -0.68 6.88
N ASP A 99 -2.16 0.44 6.63
CA ASP A 99 -1.25 0.55 5.50
C ASP A 99 -0.19 1.63 5.77
N GLY A 100 0.83 1.72 4.92
CA GLY A 100 1.79 2.81 4.91
C GLY A 100 1.41 3.91 3.91
N ALA A 101 2.18 5.01 3.92
CA ALA A 101 2.14 6.01 2.87
C ALA A 101 3.55 6.46 2.50
N ASP A 102 3.72 6.97 1.28
CA ASP A 102 4.98 7.55 0.80
C ASP A 102 5.09 9.02 1.21
N GLU A 103 3.97 9.76 1.15
CA GLU A 103 3.78 11.10 1.70
C GLU A 103 2.41 11.24 2.34
N VAL A 104 2.33 12.06 3.39
CA VAL A 104 1.07 12.48 4.05
C VAL A 104 1.18 13.98 4.32
N ASP A 105 0.18 14.77 3.95
CA ASP A 105 0.11 16.20 4.25
C ASP A 105 -0.80 16.52 5.46
N HIS A 106 -1.00 17.82 5.70
CA HIS A 106 -1.78 18.31 6.85
C HIS A 106 -3.28 18.03 6.76
N ASP A 107 -3.80 17.80 5.55
CA ASP A 107 -5.21 17.45 5.30
C ASP A 107 -5.42 15.93 5.28
N ASN A 108 -4.41 15.15 5.67
CA ASN A 108 -4.34 13.68 5.57
C ASN A 108 -4.49 13.17 4.13
N TRP A 109 -4.20 14.01 3.14
CA TRP A 109 -4.06 13.52 1.78
C TRP A 109 -2.75 12.76 1.66
N MET A 110 -2.71 11.77 0.78
CA MET A 110 -1.58 10.86 0.72
C MET A 110 -1.13 10.58 -0.71
N ILE A 111 0.17 10.36 -0.87
CA ILE A 111 0.73 9.62 -2.00
C ILE A 111 1.11 8.24 -1.49
N LYS A 112 0.65 7.19 -2.20
CA LYS A 112 0.93 5.78 -1.95
C LYS A 112 1.24 5.07 -3.27
N GLY A 113 1.70 3.84 -3.18
CA GLY A 113 1.89 3.00 -4.38
C GLY A 113 3.33 2.92 -4.88
N ARG A 114 4.34 3.24 -4.06
CA ARG A 114 5.74 2.92 -4.37
C ARG A 114 5.92 1.43 -4.66
N GLY A 115 5.19 0.56 -3.93
CA GLY A 115 5.18 -0.89 -4.12
C GLY A 115 4.28 -1.39 -5.26
N ALA A 116 3.65 -0.50 -6.04
CA ALA A 116 2.72 -0.84 -7.13
C ALA A 116 1.43 -1.58 -6.68
N ALA A 117 1.04 -1.47 -5.41
CA ALA A 117 -0.13 -2.15 -4.85
C ALA A 117 -1.35 -1.23 -4.64
N MET A 118 -1.29 0.04 -5.11
CA MET A 118 -2.27 1.08 -4.77
C MET A 118 -3.73 0.73 -5.10
N PHE A 119 -3.98 -0.08 -6.13
CA PHE A 119 -5.34 -0.51 -6.44
C PHE A 119 -5.93 -1.37 -5.31
N ASN A 120 -5.21 -2.41 -4.88
CA ASN A 120 -5.66 -3.28 -3.79
C ASN A 120 -5.65 -2.55 -2.44
N GLU A 121 -4.69 -1.63 -2.22
CA GLU A 121 -4.64 -0.77 -1.04
C GLU A 121 -5.91 0.09 -0.95
N LYS A 122 -6.31 0.71 -2.07
CA LYS A 122 -7.50 1.55 -2.14
C LYS A 122 -8.77 0.74 -1.95
N LEU A 123 -8.85 -0.48 -2.49
CA LEU A 123 -9.96 -1.41 -2.25
C LEU A 123 -10.09 -1.73 -0.76
N ASN A 124 -9.00 -2.12 -0.08
CA ASN A 124 -9.03 -2.41 1.35
C ASN A 124 -9.51 -1.20 2.16
N ILE A 125 -9.00 0.01 1.86
CA ILE A 125 -9.41 1.24 2.53
C ILE A 125 -10.91 1.52 2.32
N LYS A 126 -11.41 1.38 1.10
CA LYS A 126 -12.83 1.61 0.78
C LYS A 126 -13.78 0.57 1.39
N CYS A 127 -13.31 -0.66 1.55
CA CYS A 127 -14.10 -1.74 2.13
C CYS A 127 -14.06 -1.75 3.67
N SER A 128 -13.03 -1.19 4.29
CA SER A 128 -12.86 -1.21 5.76
C SER A 128 -13.73 -0.16 6.46
N ASN A 129 -14.21 -0.51 7.65
CA ASN A 129 -14.94 0.45 8.49
C ASN A 129 -14.00 1.51 9.09
N LYS A 130 -12.73 1.13 9.32
CA LYS A 130 -11.69 2.01 9.85
C LYS A 130 -10.34 1.74 9.18
N THR A 131 -9.59 2.81 8.92
CA THR A 131 -8.28 2.74 8.29
C THR A 131 -7.23 3.44 9.14
N TYR A 132 -6.11 2.76 9.37
CA TYR A 132 -4.93 3.31 10.04
C TYR A 132 -3.77 3.43 9.05
N ILE A 133 -3.22 4.62 8.93
CA ILE A 133 -2.04 4.89 8.08
C ILE A 133 -0.81 5.02 8.97
N LEU A 134 0.10 4.08 8.79
CA LEU A 134 1.27 3.87 9.63
C LEU A 134 2.51 4.51 8.99
N VAL A 135 2.99 5.60 9.56
CA VAL A 135 4.13 6.35 9.01
C VAL A 135 5.15 6.71 10.06
N ASP A 136 6.38 6.88 9.66
CA ASP A 136 7.37 7.63 10.43
C ASP A 136 7.32 9.12 10.04
N LYS A 137 7.83 10.00 10.91
CA LYS A 137 7.77 11.46 10.71
C LYS A 137 8.36 11.95 9.38
N SER A 138 9.29 11.19 8.78
CA SER A 138 9.88 11.57 7.49
C SER A 138 8.89 11.55 6.32
N LYS A 139 7.73 10.91 6.52
CA LYS A 139 6.64 10.82 5.54
C LYS A 139 5.67 12.01 5.60
N ILE A 140 5.69 12.76 6.68
CA ILE A 140 4.88 13.98 6.81
C ILE A 140 5.53 15.08 5.95
N VAL A 141 4.73 15.70 5.11
CA VAL A 141 5.16 16.76 4.19
C VAL A 141 4.23 17.96 4.28
N ASN A 142 4.75 19.14 3.93
CA ASN A 142 3.92 20.35 3.83
C ASN A 142 3.08 20.37 2.55
N LYS A 143 3.54 19.66 1.51
CA LYS A 143 2.92 19.60 0.20
C LYS A 143 3.18 18.24 -0.44
N LEU A 144 2.13 17.60 -0.95
CA LEU A 144 2.24 16.36 -1.69
C LEU A 144 3.04 16.55 -2.99
N GLY A 145 3.73 15.49 -3.41
CA GLY A 145 4.59 15.50 -4.59
C GLY A 145 5.95 16.14 -4.36
N SER A 146 6.30 16.48 -3.10
CA SER A 146 7.59 17.09 -2.77
C SER A 146 8.77 16.12 -2.79
N LYS A 147 8.54 14.86 -2.52
CA LYS A 147 9.57 13.80 -2.43
C LYS A 147 9.29 12.62 -3.35
N PHE A 148 8.02 12.37 -3.66
CA PHE A 148 7.59 11.21 -4.44
C PHE A 148 6.68 11.63 -5.60
N PRO A 149 6.81 10.97 -6.78
CA PRO A 149 5.85 11.13 -7.86
C PRO A 149 4.49 10.54 -7.47
N VAL A 150 3.46 10.93 -8.18
CA VAL A 150 2.16 10.29 -8.14
C VAL A 150 2.20 9.05 -9.02
N PRO A 151 2.09 7.82 -8.49
CA PRO A 151 1.97 6.63 -9.32
C PRO A 151 0.60 6.58 -9.99
N VAL A 152 0.58 6.21 -11.26
CA VAL A 152 -0.65 5.99 -12.02
C VAL A 152 -0.58 4.60 -12.63
N GLU A 153 -1.46 3.69 -12.18
CA GLU A 153 -1.60 2.35 -12.73
C GLU A 153 -2.44 2.40 -13.99
N CYS A 154 -1.94 1.86 -15.10
CA CYS A 154 -2.67 1.82 -16.35
C CYS A 154 -2.49 0.48 -17.07
N THR A 155 -3.45 0.14 -17.93
CA THR A 155 -3.30 -1.02 -18.81
C THR A 155 -2.15 -0.79 -19.80
N PRO A 156 -1.29 -1.79 -20.05
CA PRO A 156 -0.13 -1.64 -20.96
C PRO A 156 -0.50 -1.12 -22.35
N LYS A 157 -1.67 -1.48 -22.87
CA LYS A 157 -2.12 -1.03 -24.19
C LYS A 157 -2.40 0.47 -24.29
N ALA A 158 -2.67 1.13 -23.16
CA ALA A 158 -3.03 2.55 -23.12
C ALA A 158 -1.84 3.46 -22.75
N ILE A 159 -0.63 2.95 -22.59
CA ILE A 159 0.51 3.69 -22.04
C ILE A 159 0.72 5.06 -22.70
N ASN A 160 0.69 5.14 -24.02
CA ASN A 160 0.93 6.38 -24.76
C ASN A 160 -0.21 7.39 -24.55
N LEU A 161 -1.46 6.93 -24.65
CA LEU A 161 -2.63 7.76 -24.38
C LEU A 161 -2.62 8.30 -22.95
N VAL A 162 -2.42 7.40 -21.99
CA VAL A 162 -2.42 7.78 -20.56
C VAL A 162 -1.29 8.78 -20.27
N LYS A 163 -0.09 8.55 -20.81
CA LYS A 163 1.03 9.46 -20.65
C LYS A 163 0.73 10.86 -21.21
N GLU A 164 0.16 10.93 -22.41
CA GLU A 164 -0.25 12.20 -23.03
C GLU A 164 -1.31 12.92 -22.20
N GLU A 165 -2.34 12.21 -21.75
CA GLU A 165 -3.42 12.78 -20.95
C GLU A 165 -2.93 13.24 -19.56
N ILE A 166 -1.99 12.53 -18.91
CA ILE A 166 -1.38 12.96 -17.65
C ILE A 166 -0.65 14.30 -17.83
N TYR A 167 0.07 14.50 -18.95
CA TYR A 167 0.69 15.80 -19.24
C TYR A 167 -0.36 16.92 -19.40
N LYS A 168 -1.52 16.64 -20.02
CA LYS A 168 -2.63 17.61 -20.13
C LYS A 168 -3.25 17.95 -18.75
N GLN A 169 -3.09 17.05 -17.73
CA GLN A 169 -3.46 17.34 -16.35
C GLN A 169 -2.42 18.18 -15.60
N GLY A 170 -1.33 18.60 -16.25
CA GLY A 170 -0.33 19.49 -15.68
C GLY A 170 0.89 18.77 -15.07
N ALA A 171 1.11 17.52 -15.40
CA ALA A 171 2.35 16.85 -15.00
C ALA A 171 3.57 17.47 -15.71
N LYS A 172 4.65 17.64 -14.98
CA LYS A 172 5.95 18.11 -15.51
C LYS A 172 6.76 16.99 -16.15
N ASN A 173 6.67 15.80 -15.56
CA ASN A 173 7.37 14.63 -16.03
C ASN A 173 6.51 13.39 -15.79
N VAL A 174 6.58 12.44 -16.72
CA VAL A 174 5.86 11.15 -16.62
C VAL A 174 6.79 10.04 -17.13
N GLU A 175 7.14 9.13 -16.24
CA GLU A 175 8.09 8.05 -16.52
C GLU A 175 7.47 6.68 -16.31
N LEU A 176 7.78 5.74 -17.20
CA LEU A 176 7.44 4.33 -16.99
C LEU A 176 8.31 3.77 -15.85
N ARG A 177 7.67 3.19 -14.83
CA ARG A 177 8.41 2.56 -13.73
C ARG A 177 9.06 1.27 -14.19
N LEU A 178 10.39 1.26 -14.20
CA LEU A 178 11.17 0.10 -14.58
C LEU A 178 11.43 -0.82 -13.37
N ALA A 179 11.50 -2.13 -13.61
CA ALA A 179 11.86 -3.11 -12.61
C ALA A 179 13.38 -3.09 -12.34
N LEU A 180 13.78 -3.34 -11.08
CA LEU A 180 15.19 -3.25 -10.69
C LEU A 180 16.05 -4.44 -11.15
N LYS A 181 15.46 -5.64 -11.29
CA LYS A 181 16.19 -6.89 -11.61
C LYS A 181 15.56 -7.71 -12.75
N LYS A 182 14.61 -7.12 -13.43
CA LYS A 182 13.93 -7.67 -14.60
C LYS A 182 14.00 -6.61 -15.69
N ASP A 183 14.27 -7.00 -16.91
CA ASP A 183 14.16 -6.10 -18.05
C ASP A 183 12.68 -5.74 -18.28
N GLY A 184 12.43 -4.45 -18.52
CA GLY A 184 11.08 -3.92 -18.74
C GLY A 184 10.41 -3.32 -17.48
N PRO A 185 9.09 -3.09 -17.53
CA PRO A 185 8.37 -2.38 -16.49
C PRO A 185 8.12 -3.23 -15.25
N VAL A 186 7.85 -2.54 -14.13
CA VAL A 186 7.14 -3.14 -12.99
C VAL A 186 5.75 -3.54 -13.45
N ILE A 187 5.35 -4.76 -13.12
CA ILE A 187 3.98 -5.28 -13.36
C ILE A 187 3.28 -5.34 -12.01
N THR A 188 2.08 -4.76 -11.94
CA THR A 188 1.24 -4.79 -10.74
C THR A 188 0.64 -6.18 -10.51
N GLU A 189 0.07 -6.41 -9.34
CA GLU A 189 -0.66 -7.65 -9.01
C GLU A 189 -1.79 -7.96 -10.02
N ASN A 190 -2.30 -6.94 -10.71
CA ASN A 190 -3.40 -7.04 -11.68
C ASN A 190 -2.90 -7.11 -13.15
N GLY A 191 -1.59 -7.25 -13.36
CA GLY A 191 -1.02 -7.33 -14.71
C GLY A 191 -0.89 -5.98 -15.45
N ASN A 192 -0.99 -4.87 -14.73
CA ASN A 192 -0.88 -3.53 -15.26
C ASN A 192 0.54 -2.96 -15.06
N ILE A 193 0.78 -1.76 -15.59
CA ILE A 193 2.04 -1.03 -15.46
C ILE A 193 1.83 0.28 -14.69
N ILE A 194 2.93 0.87 -14.22
CA ILE A 194 2.92 2.12 -13.47
C ILE A 194 3.62 3.22 -14.26
N LEU A 195 2.96 4.36 -14.38
CA LEU A 195 3.55 5.63 -14.77
C LEU A 195 3.75 6.48 -13.51
N ASP A 196 4.97 6.93 -13.26
CA ASP A 196 5.31 7.86 -12.19
C ASP A 196 5.22 9.30 -12.70
N ALA A 197 4.27 10.07 -12.17
CA ALA A 197 3.96 11.42 -12.64
C ALA A 197 4.32 12.49 -11.58
N TRP A 198 5.07 13.50 -11.97
CA TRP A 198 5.46 14.62 -11.13
C TRP A 198 4.58 15.85 -11.40
N PHE A 199 3.97 16.41 -10.35
CA PHE A 199 3.13 17.59 -10.41
C PHE A 199 3.67 18.69 -9.50
N ASP A 200 3.58 19.96 -9.95
CA ASP A 200 3.87 21.10 -9.08
C ASP A 200 2.73 21.36 -8.10
N ASN A 201 1.52 21.06 -8.50
CA ASN A 201 0.34 21.27 -7.69
C ASN A 201 -0.59 20.05 -7.74
N ILE A 202 -0.97 19.57 -6.57
CA ILE A 202 -1.94 18.50 -6.39
C ILE A 202 -3.13 19.13 -5.68
N ASP A 203 -4.22 19.31 -6.41
CA ASP A 203 -5.48 19.82 -5.89
C ASP A 203 -6.47 18.69 -5.57
N GLU A 204 -7.57 19.01 -4.89
CA GLU A 204 -8.61 18.07 -4.45
C GLU A 204 -9.26 17.27 -5.59
N THR A 205 -9.13 17.73 -6.84
CA THR A 205 -9.77 17.10 -8.00
C THR A 205 -8.82 16.24 -8.83
N LEU A 206 -7.50 16.34 -8.60
CA LEU A 206 -6.50 15.67 -9.44
C LEU A 206 -6.65 14.15 -9.43
N GLU A 207 -6.92 13.53 -8.27
CA GLU A 207 -7.17 12.08 -8.17
C GLU A 207 -8.29 11.67 -9.14
N ARG A 208 -9.41 12.37 -9.10
CA ARG A 208 -10.57 12.09 -9.95
C ARG A 208 -10.28 12.35 -11.44
N ARG A 209 -9.57 13.43 -11.76
CA ARG A 209 -9.20 13.74 -13.16
C ARG A 209 -8.30 12.66 -13.75
N LEU A 210 -7.29 12.21 -13.01
CA LEU A 210 -6.42 11.12 -13.45
C LEU A 210 -7.17 9.81 -13.58
N LYS A 211 -8.04 9.49 -12.62
CA LYS A 211 -8.84 8.26 -12.65
C LYS A 211 -9.80 8.20 -13.85
N ASN A 212 -10.26 9.34 -14.34
CA ASN A 212 -11.17 9.41 -15.48
C ASN A 212 -10.47 9.24 -16.85
N ILE A 213 -9.15 9.17 -16.91
CA ILE A 213 -8.41 8.94 -18.15
C ILE A 213 -8.65 7.49 -18.61
N THR A 214 -9.08 7.32 -19.86
CA THR A 214 -9.26 5.98 -20.45
C THR A 214 -7.97 5.18 -20.41
N GLY A 215 -8.02 4.00 -19.79
CA GLY A 215 -6.87 3.12 -19.62
C GLY A 215 -6.20 3.24 -18.25
N VAL A 216 -6.51 4.23 -17.43
CA VAL A 216 -6.10 4.30 -16.02
C VAL A 216 -6.96 3.34 -15.20
N ILE A 217 -6.28 2.51 -14.42
CA ILE A 217 -6.89 1.57 -13.47
C ILE A 217 -7.02 2.22 -12.11
N GLU A 218 -5.92 2.82 -11.60
CA GLU A 218 -5.95 3.53 -10.33
C GLU A 218 -4.79 4.53 -10.23
N THR A 219 -4.89 5.45 -9.26
CA THR A 219 -3.85 6.42 -8.93
C THR A 219 -3.35 6.22 -7.52
N GLY A 220 -2.10 6.60 -7.27
CA GLY A 220 -1.51 6.65 -5.94
C GLY A 220 -1.89 7.89 -5.13
N LEU A 221 -2.83 8.71 -5.59
CA LEU A 221 -3.43 9.77 -4.80
C LEU A 221 -4.58 9.22 -3.96
N PHE A 222 -4.61 9.64 -2.70
CA PHE A 222 -5.66 9.31 -1.74
C PHE A 222 -6.12 10.61 -1.10
N ILE A 223 -7.11 11.24 -1.70
CA ILE A 223 -7.62 12.58 -1.35
C ILE A 223 -8.99 12.47 -0.67
N GLY A 224 -9.10 13.00 0.56
CA GLY A 224 -10.37 13.02 1.29
C GLY A 224 -10.82 11.66 1.84
N TYR A 225 -9.89 10.73 2.05
CA TYR A 225 -10.18 9.44 2.69
C TYR A 225 -10.25 9.60 4.21
N ASN A 226 -11.25 8.95 4.83
CA ASN A 226 -11.38 8.92 6.28
C ASN A 226 -10.36 7.94 6.88
N VAL A 227 -9.21 8.45 7.30
CA VAL A 227 -8.10 7.68 7.83
C VAL A 227 -7.60 8.27 9.16
N GLU A 228 -7.05 7.41 10.02
CA GLU A 228 -6.32 7.82 11.22
C GLU A 228 -4.81 7.68 10.95
N ILE A 229 -4.08 8.80 11.02
CA ILE A 229 -2.62 8.78 10.86
C ILE A 229 -1.98 8.38 12.18
N VAL A 230 -1.21 7.30 12.17
CA VAL A 230 -0.43 6.80 13.31
C VAL A 230 1.04 7.06 13.00
N ALA A 231 1.56 8.16 13.53
CA ALA A 231 2.94 8.59 13.32
C ALA A 231 3.82 8.40 14.57
N GLN A 232 5.13 8.12 14.34
CA GLN A 232 6.12 8.03 15.40
C GLN A 232 7.43 8.73 14.99
#